data_0b4aec28fd42d0362210d3a1e39534e9
#
_entry.id   0b4aec28fd42d0362210d3a1e39534e9
#
_cell.length_a   1.000
_cell.length_b   1.000
_cell.length_c   1.000
_cell.angle_alpha   90.00
_cell.angle_beta   90.00
_cell.angle_gamma   90.00
#
_symmetry.space_group_name_H-M   'P 1'
#
loop_
_entity.id
_entity.type
_entity.pdbx_description
1 polymer ?
#
loop_
_entity_poly.entity_id
_entity_poly.type
_entity_poly.pdbx_seq_one_letter_code
_entity_poly.pdbx_strand_id
1 'polypeptide(L)'
;MIDKIIGFIGAGNMGSAMIGGIVHSDLVTTSQIIASAHSTATLEKLQGAYSIETTLSNETVAERSDILFLAVKPNKFDEVIPQISAHVKPDCVIVSIAAGKTIAAIEDTFGRPIKLVRAMPNTPALVGEAMSALCVNSNVTPEELKEVQALFNSFGKSEVISESLMDAVIGVSGSSPAYVYMFIEAMADAAVADGMPRAQAYKFAAQSVYGSAKMVLETGKHPGELKDAVCSPAGTTIEAVAALEAGGFRNTVISAQRACSQKSRNMSAE
;
A
#
# COMPACT_ATOMS: atom_id res chain seq x y z
N MET A 1 1.41 -22.76 4.35
CA MET A 1 0.64 -22.52 3.11
C MET A 1 -0.80 -22.23 3.52
N ILE A 2 -1.44 -21.30 2.84
CA ILE A 2 -2.86 -20.95 3.02
C ILE A 2 -3.66 -21.85 2.06
N ASP A 3 -4.58 -22.65 2.59
CA ASP A 3 -5.44 -23.54 1.78
C ASP A 3 -6.76 -22.83 1.45
N LYS A 4 -6.66 -21.72 0.69
CA LYS A 4 -7.78 -20.87 0.29
C LYS A 4 -7.60 -20.34 -1.12
N ILE A 5 -8.70 -20.10 -1.81
CA ILE A 5 -8.71 -19.41 -3.11
C ILE A 5 -8.67 -17.89 -2.87
N ILE A 6 -7.69 -17.24 -3.46
CA ILE A 6 -7.50 -15.79 -3.37
C ILE A 6 -8.01 -15.13 -4.66
N GLY A 7 -9.07 -14.37 -4.53
CA GLY A 7 -9.66 -13.64 -5.66
C GLY A 7 -9.25 -12.17 -5.69
N PHE A 8 -9.07 -11.64 -6.89
CA PHE A 8 -8.84 -10.22 -7.12
C PHE A 8 -9.85 -9.66 -8.10
N ILE A 9 -10.67 -8.72 -7.65
CA ILE A 9 -11.51 -7.91 -8.54
C ILE A 9 -10.79 -6.58 -8.78
N GLY A 10 -10.27 -6.42 -9.99
CA GLY A 10 -9.42 -5.32 -10.38
C GLY A 10 -7.92 -5.67 -10.31
N ALA A 11 -7.29 -5.68 -11.46
CA ALA A 11 -5.87 -5.97 -11.64
C ALA A 11 -5.11 -4.78 -12.24
N GLY A 12 -5.37 -3.59 -11.71
CA GLY A 12 -4.58 -2.39 -11.99
C GLY A 12 -3.19 -2.46 -11.34
N ASN A 13 -2.47 -1.34 -11.28
CA ASN A 13 -1.10 -1.31 -10.76
C ASN A 13 -0.96 -1.93 -9.35
N MET A 14 -1.85 -1.57 -8.42
CA MET A 14 -1.80 -2.10 -7.05
C MET A 14 -2.21 -3.56 -6.99
N GLY A 15 -3.33 -3.96 -7.67
CA GLY A 15 -3.75 -5.35 -7.72
C GLY A 15 -2.67 -6.26 -8.31
N SER A 16 -2.04 -5.86 -9.41
CA SER A 16 -0.92 -6.59 -10.02
C SER A 16 0.30 -6.69 -9.12
N ALA A 17 0.64 -5.63 -8.38
CA ALA A 17 1.75 -5.63 -7.43
C ALA A 17 1.50 -6.63 -6.28
N MET A 18 0.29 -6.64 -5.71
CA MET A 18 -0.10 -7.58 -4.65
C MET A 18 -0.10 -9.02 -5.16
N ILE A 19 -0.70 -9.28 -6.34
CA ILE A 19 -0.66 -10.60 -6.99
C ILE A 19 0.78 -11.07 -7.14
N GLY A 20 1.66 -10.23 -7.69
CA GLY A 20 3.08 -10.55 -7.86
C GLY A 20 3.76 -10.93 -6.56
N GLY A 21 3.58 -10.16 -5.49
CA GLY A 21 4.14 -10.45 -4.18
C GLY A 21 3.63 -11.76 -3.60
N ILE A 22 2.32 -12.01 -3.70
CA ILE A 22 1.70 -13.25 -3.20
C ILE A 22 2.21 -14.48 -3.97
N VAL A 23 2.29 -14.40 -5.31
CA VAL A 23 2.81 -15.48 -6.14
C VAL A 23 4.26 -15.85 -5.79
N HIS A 24 5.10 -14.86 -5.49
CA HIS A 24 6.52 -15.09 -5.18
C HIS A 24 6.78 -15.50 -3.72
N SER A 25 5.75 -15.57 -2.87
CA SER A 25 5.91 -15.80 -1.42
C SER A 25 5.79 -17.28 -1.00
N ASP A 26 5.41 -18.18 -1.90
CA ASP A 26 5.09 -19.57 -1.62
C ASP A 26 3.97 -19.78 -0.57
N LEU A 27 3.20 -18.73 -0.24
CA LEU A 27 2.05 -18.82 0.67
C LEU A 27 0.88 -19.57 0.07
N VAL A 28 0.69 -19.41 -1.25
CA VAL A 28 -0.33 -20.07 -2.06
C VAL A 28 0.27 -20.49 -3.40
N THR A 29 -0.33 -21.48 -4.05
CA THR A 29 0.03 -21.85 -5.43
C THR A 29 -0.66 -20.91 -6.43
N THR A 30 -0.12 -20.81 -7.64
CA THR A 30 -0.73 -19.97 -8.70
C THR A 30 -2.14 -20.42 -9.08
N SER A 31 -2.46 -21.71 -8.93
CA SER A 31 -3.80 -22.29 -9.15
C SER A 31 -4.83 -21.87 -8.10
N GLN A 32 -4.39 -21.30 -6.97
CA GLN A 32 -5.27 -20.75 -5.94
C GLN A 32 -5.55 -19.26 -6.13
N ILE A 33 -5.05 -18.66 -7.20
CA ILE A 33 -5.24 -17.22 -7.47
C ILE A 33 -6.09 -17.05 -8.72
N ILE A 34 -7.18 -16.31 -8.58
CA ILE A 34 -8.05 -15.91 -9.70
C ILE A 34 -8.21 -14.39 -9.71
N ALA A 35 -8.12 -13.77 -10.89
CA ALA A 35 -8.25 -12.33 -11.02
C ALA A 35 -9.19 -11.92 -12.16
N SER A 36 -9.97 -10.85 -11.93
CA SER A 36 -10.71 -10.17 -12.99
C SER A 36 -10.13 -8.80 -13.30
N ALA A 37 -10.29 -8.38 -14.55
CA ALA A 37 -9.97 -7.04 -15.00
C ALA A 37 -10.93 -6.60 -16.11
N HIS A 38 -11.00 -5.28 -16.34
CA HIS A 38 -11.88 -4.69 -17.35
C HIS A 38 -11.45 -4.99 -18.80
N SER A 39 -10.17 -5.31 -19.05
CA SER A 39 -9.64 -5.54 -20.40
C SER A 39 -8.89 -6.87 -20.51
N THR A 40 -9.06 -7.53 -21.65
CA THR A 40 -8.32 -8.75 -22.02
C THR A 40 -6.82 -8.55 -22.01
N ALA A 41 -6.33 -7.40 -22.47
CA ALA A 41 -4.91 -7.07 -22.46
C ALA A 41 -4.29 -7.09 -21.04
N THR A 42 -5.04 -6.63 -20.02
CA THR A 42 -4.59 -6.73 -18.63
C THR A 42 -4.56 -8.18 -18.17
N LEU A 43 -5.57 -8.98 -18.53
CA LEU A 43 -5.65 -10.40 -18.15
C LEU A 43 -4.52 -11.21 -18.80
N GLU A 44 -4.24 -11.00 -20.09
CA GLU A 44 -3.14 -11.64 -20.80
C GLU A 44 -1.78 -11.32 -20.17
N LYS A 45 -1.57 -10.04 -19.81
CA LYS A 45 -0.35 -9.62 -19.11
C LYS A 45 -0.19 -10.33 -17.76
N LEU A 46 -1.24 -10.45 -16.97
CA LEU A 46 -1.21 -11.14 -15.67
C LEU A 46 -0.96 -12.63 -15.84
N GLN A 47 -1.67 -13.28 -16.78
CA GLN A 47 -1.50 -14.69 -17.06
C GLN A 47 -0.09 -14.99 -17.56
N GLY A 48 0.46 -14.16 -18.44
CA GLY A 48 1.83 -14.30 -18.94
C GLY A 48 2.89 -14.08 -17.87
N ALA A 49 2.66 -13.16 -16.92
CA ALA A 49 3.62 -12.85 -15.86
C ALA A 49 3.59 -13.84 -14.70
N TYR A 50 2.40 -14.35 -14.32
CA TYR A 50 2.20 -15.06 -13.05
C TYR A 50 1.57 -16.45 -13.20
N SER A 51 1.11 -16.83 -14.39
CA SER A 51 0.44 -18.13 -14.65
C SER A 51 -0.77 -18.39 -13.73
N ILE A 52 -1.50 -17.34 -13.36
CA ILE A 52 -2.72 -17.41 -12.55
C ILE A 52 -3.95 -17.53 -13.44
N GLU A 53 -5.07 -17.92 -12.86
CA GLU A 53 -6.35 -17.91 -13.56
C GLU A 53 -6.89 -16.49 -13.72
N THR A 54 -7.45 -16.20 -14.89
CA THR A 54 -7.97 -14.85 -15.21
C THR A 54 -9.34 -14.94 -15.89
N THR A 55 -10.22 -13.96 -15.63
CA THR A 55 -11.56 -13.88 -16.23
C THR A 55 -12.00 -12.42 -16.40
N LEU A 56 -13.00 -12.19 -17.25
CA LEU A 56 -13.69 -10.89 -17.35
C LEU A 56 -14.86 -10.76 -16.34
N SER A 57 -15.30 -11.87 -15.72
CA SER A 57 -16.44 -11.89 -14.80
C SER A 57 -16.00 -11.67 -13.35
N ASN A 58 -16.47 -10.59 -12.74
CA ASN A 58 -16.33 -10.33 -11.31
C ASN A 58 -17.08 -11.35 -10.47
N GLU A 59 -18.24 -11.79 -10.94
CA GLU A 59 -19.12 -12.79 -10.28
C GLU A 59 -18.37 -14.11 -10.14
N THR A 60 -17.73 -14.59 -11.21
CA THR A 60 -16.94 -15.83 -11.16
C THR A 60 -15.81 -15.75 -10.12
N VAL A 61 -15.12 -14.61 -10.01
CA VAL A 61 -14.11 -14.39 -9.00
C VAL A 61 -14.73 -14.45 -7.60
N ALA A 62 -15.87 -13.75 -7.40
CA ALA A 62 -16.55 -13.69 -6.11
C ALA A 62 -17.04 -15.07 -5.63
N GLU A 63 -17.65 -15.87 -6.52
CA GLU A 63 -18.17 -17.22 -6.22
C GLU A 63 -17.07 -18.18 -5.75
N ARG A 64 -15.88 -18.04 -6.29
CA ARG A 64 -14.78 -18.96 -6.04
C ARG A 64 -13.91 -18.59 -4.85
N SER A 65 -13.86 -17.30 -4.51
CA SER A 65 -12.93 -16.76 -3.53
C SER A 65 -13.28 -17.13 -2.09
N ASP A 66 -12.27 -17.43 -1.30
CA ASP A 66 -12.32 -17.53 0.16
C ASP A 66 -11.76 -16.26 0.81
N ILE A 67 -10.81 -15.60 0.14
CA ILE A 67 -10.36 -14.23 0.43
C ILE A 67 -10.48 -13.43 -0.87
N LEU A 68 -11.26 -12.34 -0.85
CA LEU A 68 -11.58 -11.55 -2.03
C LEU A 68 -11.05 -10.13 -1.91
N PHE A 69 -10.05 -9.78 -2.72
CA PHE A 69 -9.52 -8.43 -2.80
C PHE A 69 -10.35 -7.57 -3.76
N LEU A 70 -10.89 -6.46 -3.24
CA LEU A 70 -11.52 -5.39 -4.02
C LEU A 70 -10.44 -4.35 -4.35
N ALA A 71 -9.79 -4.51 -5.50
CA ALA A 71 -8.69 -3.68 -5.96
C ALA A 71 -9.07 -2.73 -7.12
N VAL A 72 -10.35 -2.43 -7.23
CA VAL A 72 -10.89 -1.43 -8.15
C VAL A 72 -10.82 -0.02 -7.54
N LYS A 73 -10.93 1.02 -8.38
CA LYS A 73 -10.97 2.40 -7.90
C LYS A 73 -12.20 2.65 -7.02
N PRO A 74 -12.13 3.54 -6.00
CA PRO A 74 -13.24 3.81 -5.08
C PRO A 74 -14.57 4.17 -5.77
N ASN A 75 -14.52 4.92 -6.86
CA ASN A 75 -15.70 5.31 -7.65
C ASN A 75 -16.33 4.16 -8.44
N LYS A 76 -15.77 2.96 -8.40
CA LYS A 76 -16.33 1.76 -9.01
C LYS A 76 -17.04 0.85 -8.01
N PHE A 77 -16.99 1.16 -6.72
CA PHE A 77 -17.60 0.32 -5.68
C PHE A 77 -19.10 0.19 -5.84
N ASP A 78 -19.79 1.29 -6.11
CA ASP A 78 -21.25 1.33 -6.28
C ASP A 78 -21.72 0.59 -7.54
N GLU A 79 -20.82 0.31 -8.49
CA GLU A 79 -21.09 -0.52 -9.67
C GLU A 79 -20.71 -1.99 -9.41
N VAL A 80 -19.56 -2.26 -8.83
CA VAL A 80 -18.98 -3.60 -8.69
C VAL A 80 -19.61 -4.38 -7.54
N ILE A 81 -19.83 -3.76 -6.37
CA ILE A 81 -20.37 -4.47 -5.21
C ILE A 81 -21.76 -5.05 -5.45
N PRO A 82 -22.73 -4.33 -6.05
CA PRO A 82 -24.03 -4.93 -6.39
C PRO A 82 -23.94 -6.13 -7.34
N GLN A 83 -22.99 -6.14 -8.27
CA GLN A 83 -22.78 -7.28 -9.19
C GLN A 83 -22.36 -8.54 -8.44
N ILE A 84 -21.54 -8.40 -7.41
CA ILE A 84 -20.92 -9.54 -6.73
C ILE A 84 -21.58 -9.92 -5.40
N SER A 85 -22.38 -9.05 -4.80
CA SER A 85 -22.90 -9.23 -3.43
C SER A 85 -23.64 -10.56 -3.24
N ALA A 86 -24.42 -11.00 -4.23
CA ALA A 86 -25.14 -12.29 -4.20
C ALA A 86 -24.22 -13.49 -4.47
N HIS A 87 -23.03 -13.29 -5.03
CA HIS A 87 -22.10 -14.33 -5.44
C HIS A 87 -20.99 -14.59 -4.42
N VAL A 88 -20.71 -13.62 -3.53
CA VAL A 88 -19.70 -13.78 -2.48
C VAL A 88 -20.15 -14.81 -1.45
N LYS A 89 -19.31 -15.82 -1.18
CA LYS A 89 -19.57 -16.87 -0.19
C LYS A 89 -19.83 -16.26 1.20
N PRO A 90 -20.69 -16.88 2.03
CA PRO A 90 -20.99 -16.38 3.38
C PRO A 90 -19.74 -16.21 4.27
N ASP A 91 -18.78 -17.12 4.15
CA ASP A 91 -17.54 -17.13 4.94
C ASP A 91 -16.35 -16.43 4.26
N CYS A 92 -16.54 -15.85 3.09
CA CYS A 92 -15.50 -15.14 2.38
C CYS A 92 -15.03 -13.90 3.15
N VAL A 93 -13.72 -13.74 3.31
CA VAL A 93 -13.14 -12.50 3.84
C VAL A 93 -12.91 -11.52 2.70
N ILE A 94 -13.61 -10.40 2.74
CA ILE A 94 -13.46 -9.32 1.76
C ILE A 94 -12.33 -8.40 2.22
N VAL A 95 -11.42 -8.07 1.33
CA VAL A 95 -10.29 -7.15 1.57
C VAL A 95 -10.44 -5.96 0.63
N SER A 96 -10.75 -4.80 1.17
CA SER A 96 -10.85 -3.55 0.40
C SER A 96 -9.58 -2.73 0.50
N ILE A 97 -9.01 -2.30 -0.64
CA ILE A 97 -7.87 -1.38 -0.69
C ILE A 97 -8.27 0.03 -1.15
N ALA A 98 -9.54 0.35 -1.13
CA ALA A 98 -10.05 1.63 -1.63
C ALA A 98 -9.80 2.78 -0.66
N ALA A 99 -9.11 3.82 -1.10
CA ALA A 99 -8.99 5.06 -0.35
C ALA A 99 -10.35 5.76 -0.21
N GLY A 100 -10.63 6.34 0.95
CA GLY A 100 -11.86 7.10 1.22
C GLY A 100 -13.14 6.27 1.43
N LYS A 101 -13.11 4.94 1.30
CA LYS A 101 -14.26 4.08 1.63
C LYS A 101 -14.09 3.51 3.04
N THR A 102 -15.02 3.82 3.95
CA THR A 102 -15.03 3.29 5.32
C THR A 102 -15.58 1.87 5.38
N ILE A 103 -15.33 1.16 6.47
CA ILE A 103 -15.93 -0.16 6.74
C ILE A 103 -17.45 -0.05 6.64
N ALA A 104 -18.05 0.90 7.34
CA ALA A 104 -19.50 1.10 7.32
C ALA A 104 -20.06 1.35 5.91
N ALA A 105 -19.42 2.23 5.13
CA ALA A 105 -19.86 2.51 3.76
C ALA A 105 -19.81 1.28 2.84
N ILE A 106 -18.79 0.42 3.03
CA ILE A 106 -18.68 -0.82 2.26
C ILE A 106 -19.75 -1.83 2.69
N GLU A 107 -19.97 -2.01 3.99
CA GLU A 107 -21.03 -2.87 4.54
C GLU A 107 -22.41 -2.44 4.05
N ASP A 108 -22.69 -1.15 4.09
CA ASP A 108 -23.95 -0.58 3.58
C ASP A 108 -24.14 -0.89 2.08
N THR A 109 -23.07 -0.77 1.28
CA THR A 109 -23.15 -1.08 -0.15
C THR A 109 -23.39 -2.57 -0.42
N PHE A 110 -22.84 -3.47 0.43
CA PHE A 110 -23.13 -4.91 0.33
C PHE A 110 -24.57 -5.26 0.75
N GLY A 111 -25.20 -4.46 1.61
CA GLY A 111 -26.58 -4.65 2.10
C GLY A 111 -26.80 -5.91 2.94
N ARG A 112 -25.70 -6.54 3.41
CA ARG A 112 -25.72 -7.73 4.27
C ARG A 112 -24.46 -7.80 5.13
N PRO A 113 -24.50 -8.56 6.25
CA PRO A 113 -23.27 -8.81 7.02
C PRO A 113 -22.19 -9.48 6.19
N ILE A 114 -20.98 -8.96 6.27
CA ILE A 114 -19.79 -9.47 5.60
C ILE A 114 -18.60 -9.51 6.57
N LYS A 115 -17.59 -10.34 6.28
CA LYS A 115 -16.27 -10.27 6.91
C LYS A 115 -15.43 -9.29 6.10
N LEU A 116 -15.03 -8.18 6.71
CA LEU A 116 -14.36 -7.09 5.98
C LEU A 116 -13.05 -6.67 6.63
N VAL A 117 -12.00 -6.70 5.85
CA VAL A 117 -10.70 -6.08 6.13
C VAL A 117 -10.56 -4.85 5.24
N ARG A 118 -10.47 -3.67 5.83
CA ARG A 118 -10.08 -2.46 5.12
C ARG A 118 -8.57 -2.32 5.19
N ALA A 119 -7.92 -2.19 4.05
CA ALA A 119 -6.47 -2.13 3.93
C ALA A 119 -6.02 -0.88 3.16
N MET A 120 -4.84 -0.39 3.51
CA MET A 120 -4.18 0.72 2.80
C MET A 120 -2.73 0.36 2.53
N PRO A 121 -2.45 -0.36 1.43
CA PRO A 121 -1.10 -0.56 0.92
C PRO A 121 -0.56 0.70 0.24
N ASN A 122 0.73 0.67 -0.13
CA ASN A 122 1.35 1.73 -0.92
C ASN A 122 2.14 1.16 -2.11
N THR A 123 2.53 2.03 -3.03
CA THR A 123 3.17 1.65 -4.31
C THR A 123 4.50 0.90 -4.20
N PRO A 124 5.33 1.02 -3.13
CA PRO A 124 6.49 0.16 -2.94
C PRO A 124 6.21 -1.35 -2.88
N ALA A 125 4.94 -1.77 -2.83
CA ALA A 125 4.52 -3.16 -3.07
C ALA A 125 5.11 -3.75 -4.36
N LEU A 126 5.33 -2.93 -5.38
CA LEU A 126 5.93 -3.34 -6.66
C LEU A 126 7.35 -3.90 -6.53
N VAL A 127 8.03 -3.58 -5.44
CA VAL A 127 9.41 -4.02 -5.14
C VAL A 127 9.51 -4.79 -3.82
N GLY A 128 8.37 -5.24 -3.27
CA GLY A 128 8.32 -6.02 -2.04
C GLY A 128 8.54 -5.21 -0.75
N GLU A 129 8.42 -3.89 -0.80
CA GLU A 129 8.68 -2.98 0.32
C GLU A 129 7.47 -2.10 0.68
N ALA A 130 6.27 -2.66 0.56
CA ALA A 130 5.07 -1.96 0.97
C ALA A 130 5.02 -1.74 2.49
N MET A 131 4.34 -0.66 2.90
CA MET A 131 3.77 -0.54 4.24
C MET A 131 2.26 -0.51 4.12
N SER A 132 1.59 -1.48 4.74
CA SER A 132 0.15 -1.66 4.66
C SER A 132 -0.50 -1.51 6.04
N ALA A 133 -1.51 -0.67 6.15
CA ALA A 133 -2.36 -0.63 7.33
C ALA A 133 -3.60 -1.50 7.12
N LEU A 134 -4.01 -2.23 8.14
CA LEU A 134 -5.19 -3.08 8.14
C LEU A 134 -6.12 -2.68 9.29
N CYS A 135 -7.42 -2.63 9.05
CA CYS A 135 -8.42 -2.61 10.10
C CYS A 135 -9.59 -3.51 9.71
N VAL A 136 -10.31 -4.03 10.68
CA VAL A 136 -11.32 -5.07 10.46
C VAL A 136 -12.64 -4.70 11.13
N ASN A 137 -13.74 -5.25 10.60
CA ASN A 137 -15.02 -5.27 11.33
C ASN A 137 -15.06 -6.43 12.34
N SER A 138 -16.10 -6.47 13.16
CA SER A 138 -16.28 -7.48 14.21
C SER A 138 -16.54 -8.91 13.70
N ASN A 139 -16.80 -9.08 12.41
CA ASN A 139 -17.12 -10.38 11.82
C ASN A 139 -15.87 -11.17 11.41
N VAL A 140 -14.70 -10.51 11.31
CA VAL A 140 -13.42 -11.16 10.97
C VAL A 140 -12.80 -11.77 12.22
N THR A 141 -12.47 -13.05 12.17
CA THR A 141 -11.80 -13.73 13.28
C THR A 141 -10.31 -13.38 13.34
N PRO A 142 -9.65 -13.55 14.50
CA PRO A 142 -8.21 -13.35 14.62
C PRO A 142 -7.38 -14.23 13.69
N GLU A 143 -7.84 -15.44 13.40
CA GLU A 143 -7.19 -16.38 12.49
C GLU A 143 -7.25 -15.89 11.05
N GLU A 144 -8.42 -15.44 10.59
CA GLU A 144 -8.62 -14.86 9.27
C GLU A 144 -7.79 -13.58 9.08
N LEU A 145 -7.72 -12.74 10.09
CA LEU A 145 -6.86 -11.56 10.07
C LEU A 145 -5.38 -11.92 9.90
N LYS A 146 -4.90 -12.96 10.61
CA LYS A 146 -3.52 -13.45 10.45
C LYS A 146 -3.22 -13.94 9.05
N GLU A 147 -4.17 -14.65 8.42
CA GLU A 147 -4.01 -15.09 7.03
C GLU A 147 -3.92 -13.90 6.07
N VAL A 148 -4.81 -12.91 6.23
CA VAL A 148 -4.75 -11.67 5.43
C VAL A 148 -3.43 -10.91 5.68
N GLN A 149 -2.99 -10.78 6.95
CA GLN A 149 -1.69 -10.19 7.27
C GLN A 149 -0.52 -10.92 6.60
N ALA A 150 -0.56 -12.25 6.57
CA ALA A 150 0.48 -13.03 5.89
C ALA A 150 0.54 -12.71 4.39
N LEU A 151 -0.62 -12.57 3.73
CA LEU A 151 -0.69 -12.14 2.33
C LEU A 151 -0.11 -10.73 2.14
N PHE A 152 -0.42 -9.77 3.01
CA PHE A 152 0.16 -8.42 2.94
C PHE A 152 1.67 -8.41 3.21
N ASN A 153 2.14 -9.25 4.13
CA ASN A 153 3.56 -9.38 4.46
C ASN A 153 4.40 -10.04 3.34
N SER A 154 3.75 -10.64 2.34
CA SER A 154 4.43 -11.19 1.17
C SER A 154 4.99 -10.12 0.21
N PHE A 155 4.50 -8.89 0.28
CA PHE A 155 4.96 -7.77 -0.55
C PHE A 155 5.36 -6.53 0.27
N GLY A 156 5.68 -6.71 1.57
CA GLY A 156 6.14 -5.65 2.44
C GLY A 156 5.94 -5.96 3.91
N LYS A 157 5.43 -4.98 4.66
CA LYS A 157 5.06 -5.09 6.07
C LYS A 157 3.61 -4.63 6.26
N SER A 158 2.93 -5.18 7.27
CA SER A 158 1.58 -4.75 7.61
C SER A 158 1.41 -4.57 9.12
N GLU A 159 0.57 -3.60 9.49
CA GLU A 159 0.18 -3.31 10.87
C GLU A 159 -1.33 -3.24 10.98
N VAL A 160 -1.87 -3.82 12.06
CA VAL A 160 -3.30 -3.70 12.39
C VAL A 160 -3.51 -2.44 13.22
N ILE A 161 -4.42 -1.60 12.78
CA ILE A 161 -4.71 -0.31 13.41
C ILE A 161 -6.21 -0.11 13.62
N SER A 162 -6.58 0.87 14.44
CA SER A 162 -7.95 1.38 14.49
C SER A 162 -8.29 2.09 13.16
N GLU A 163 -9.52 1.93 12.67
CA GLU A 163 -9.98 2.61 11.46
C GLU A 163 -9.84 4.14 11.54
N SER A 164 -9.98 4.71 12.74
CA SER A 164 -9.81 6.15 12.99
C SER A 164 -8.43 6.70 12.64
N LEU A 165 -7.41 5.84 12.52
CA LEU A 165 -6.04 6.20 12.13
C LEU A 165 -5.80 6.12 10.61
N MET A 166 -6.76 5.59 9.84
CA MET A 166 -6.55 5.33 8.41
C MET A 166 -6.21 6.60 7.61
N ASP A 167 -6.83 7.74 7.94
CA ASP A 167 -6.51 9.01 7.27
C ASP A 167 -5.09 9.51 7.56
N ALA A 168 -4.59 9.26 8.78
CA ALA A 168 -3.19 9.57 9.12
C ALA A 168 -2.22 8.65 8.36
N VAL A 169 -2.56 7.37 8.24
CA VAL A 169 -1.79 6.40 7.46
C VAL A 169 -1.71 6.80 5.98
N ILE A 170 -2.81 7.27 5.38
CA ILE A 170 -2.81 7.75 4.00
C ILE A 170 -1.77 8.88 3.83
N GLY A 171 -1.67 9.78 4.78
CA GLY A 171 -0.66 10.85 4.78
C GLY A 171 0.77 10.35 4.96
N VAL A 172 0.98 9.37 5.87
CA VAL A 172 2.32 8.95 6.30
C VAL A 172 2.93 7.83 5.45
N SER A 173 2.12 6.94 4.87
CA SER A 173 2.63 5.83 4.05
C SER A 173 1.94 5.70 2.69
N GLY A 174 0.64 6.00 2.59
CA GLY A 174 -0.09 5.89 1.32
C GLY A 174 0.43 6.87 0.26
N SER A 175 0.58 8.14 0.62
CA SER A 175 0.98 9.23 -0.30
C SER A 175 2.46 9.62 -0.19
N SER A 176 3.13 9.29 0.90
CA SER A 176 4.51 9.70 1.15
C SER A 176 5.55 9.18 0.13
N PRO A 177 5.35 8.08 -0.62
CA PRO A 177 6.27 7.76 -1.70
C PRO A 177 6.52 8.94 -2.64
N ALA A 178 5.48 9.75 -2.94
CA ALA A 178 5.63 10.95 -3.76
C ALA A 178 6.54 12.01 -3.11
N TYR A 179 6.44 12.21 -1.78
CA TYR A 179 7.28 13.17 -1.05
C TYR A 179 8.75 12.71 -1.05
N VAL A 180 8.96 11.40 -0.87
CA VAL A 180 10.30 10.78 -0.89
C VAL A 180 10.91 10.91 -2.29
N TYR A 181 10.13 10.71 -3.36
CA TYR A 181 10.64 10.91 -4.72
C TYR A 181 11.06 12.36 -4.98
N MET A 182 10.28 13.35 -4.53
CA MET A 182 10.66 14.76 -4.59
C MET A 182 11.95 15.05 -3.81
N PHE A 183 12.12 14.45 -2.64
CA PHE A 183 13.33 14.60 -1.84
C PHE A 183 14.56 13.98 -2.53
N ILE A 184 14.43 12.77 -3.09
CA ILE A 184 15.49 12.12 -3.88
C ILE A 184 15.86 12.97 -5.12
N GLU A 185 14.84 13.51 -5.81
CA GLU A 185 15.03 14.37 -6.98
C GLU A 185 15.80 15.64 -6.63
N ALA A 186 15.42 16.33 -5.54
CA ALA A 186 16.10 17.52 -5.07
C ALA A 186 17.58 17.27 -4.69
N MET A 187 17.86 16.15 -3.99
CA MET A 187 19.23 15.74 -3.69
C MET A 187 20.04 15.47 -4.96
N ALA A 188 19.42 14.80 -5.93
CA ALA A 188 20.08 14.50 -7.20
C ALA A 188 20.34 15.77 -8.04
N ASP A 189 19.43 16.75 -8.00
CA ASP A 189 19.60 18.03 -8.69
C ASP A 189 20.77 18.82 -8.11
N ALA A 190 20.89 18.88 -6.78
CA ALA A 190 22.03 19.51 -6.12
C ALA A 190 23.35 18.83 -6.49
N ALA A 191 23.39 17.49 -6.47
CA ALA A 191 24.58 16.73 -6.85
C ALA A 191 24.97 16.97 -8.33
N VAL A 192 24.01 17.14 -9.23
CA VAL A 192 24.29 17.49 -10.63
C VAL A 192 24.84 18.90 -10.75
N ALA A 193 24.34 19.85 -9.97
CA ALA A 193 24.88 21.20 -9.92
C ALA A 193 26.36 21.22 -9.46
N ASP A 194 26.74 20.25 -8.60
CA ASP A 194 28.11 20.03 -8.14
C ASP A 194 28.96 19.19 -9.13
N GLY A 195 28.42 18.83 -10.30
CA GLY A 195 29.14 18.14 -11.39
C GLY A 195 28.98 16.63 -11.42
N MET A 196 28.12 16.03 -10.58
CA MET A 196 27.86 14.59 -10.63
C MET A 196 26.96 14.23 -11.84
N PRO A 197 27.28 13.17 -12.61
CA PRO A 197 26.39 12.70 -13.67
C PRO A 197 25.02 12.28 -13.14
N ARG A 198 23.95 12.70 -13.81
CA ARG A 198 22.54 12.51 -13.38
C ARG A 198 22.22 11.07 -12.95
N ALA A 199 22.63 10.08 -13.74
CA ALA A 199 22.36 8.67 -13.44
C ALA A 199 23.02 8.19 -12.15
N GLN A 200 24.18 8.73 -11.82
CA GLN A 200 24.86 8.45 -10.55
C GLN A 200 24.16 9.18 -9.39
N ALA A 201 23.81 10.45 -9.57
CA ALA A 201 23.14 11.27 -8.57
C ALA A 201 21.88 10.59 -8.04
N TYR A 202 21.02 10.07 -8.91
CA TYR A 202 19.83 9.32 -8.48
C TYR A 202 20.16 8.06 -7.69
N LYS A 203 21.18 7.29 -8.08
CA LYS A 203 21.58 6.08 -7.34
C LYS A 203 22.08 6.41 -5.93
N PHE A 204 22.92 7.43 -5.79
CA PHE A 204 23.43 7.86 -4.48
C PHE A 204 22.31 8.40 -3.60
N ALA A 205 21.45 9.26 -4.12
CA ALA A 205 20.34 9.84 -3.36
C ALA A 205 19.34 8.76 -2.90
N ALA A 206 18.90 7.88 -3.81
CA ALA A 206 17.96 6.81 -3.49
C ALA A 206 18.53 5.83 -2.46
N GLN A 207 19.80 5.39 -2.62
CA GLN A 207 20.43 4.47 -1.68
C GLN A 207 20.64 5.11 -0.29
N SER A 208 20.94 6.39 -0.23
CA SER A 208 21.08 7.13 1.03
C SER A 208 19.75 7.18 1.78
N VAL A 209 18.65 7.49 1.10
CA VAL A 209 17.31 7.51 1.70
C VAL A 209 16.89 6.12 2.17
N TYR A 210 17.07 5.10 1.34
CA TYR A 210 16.77 3.71 1.70
C TYR A 210 17.54 3.24 2.93
N GLY A 211 18.87 3.48 2.95
CA GLY A 211 19.72 3.11 4.08
C GLY A 211 19.35 3.83 5.38
N SER A 212 18.99 5.11 5.29
CA SER A 212 18.58 5.89 6.46
C SER A 212 17.24 5.40 7.02
N ALA A 213 16.26 5.09 6.17
CA ALA A 213 15.00 4.50 6.60
C ALA A 213 15.21 3.12 7.25
N LYS A 214 16.06 2.28 6.64
CA LYS A 214 16.41 0.97 7.18
C LYS A 214 17.06 1.06 8.55
N MET A 215 17.96 2.03 8.78
CA MET A 215 18.57 2.28 10.10
C MET A 215 17.52 2.55 11.17
N VAL A 216 16.47 3.33 10.88
CA VAL A 216 15.38 3.57 11.85
C VAL A 216 14.64 2.28 12.17
N LEU A 217 14.28 1.50 11.15
CA LEU A 217 13.49 0.28 11.31
C LEU A 217 14.25 -0.83 12.05
N GLU A 218 15.53 -1.05 11.73
CA GLU A 218 16.31 -2.16 12.30
C GLU A 218 16.87 -1.85 13.67
N THR A 219 17.24 -0.59 13.92
CA THR A 219 17.84 -0.24 15.20
C THR A 219 16.82 0.16 16.27
N GLY A 220 15.63 0.57 15.86
CA GLY A 220 14.61 1.13 16.74
C GLY A 220 15.01 2.45 17.40
N LYS A 221 16.12 3.05 17.01
CA LYS A 221 16.63 4.29 17.57
C LYS A 221 15.78 5.48 17.14
N HIS A 222 15.69 6.47 18.02
CA HIS A 222 15.00 7.71 17.69
C HIS A 222 15.69 8.41 16.49
N PRO A 223 14.93 8.89 15.48
CA PRO A 223 15.52 9.56 14.32
C PRO A 223 16.45 10.73 14.65
N GLY A 224 16.15 11.47 15.72
CA GLY A 224 17.03 12.54 16.23
C GLY A 224 18.38 12.03 16.70
N GLU A 225 18.45 10.89 17.39
CA GLU A 225 19.70 10.26 17.81
C GLU A 225 20.54 9.85 16.60
N LEU A 226 19.89 9.22 15.59
CA LEU A 226 20.57 8.83 14.36
C LEU A 226 21.09 10.05 13.59
N LYS A 227 20.33 11.14 13.54
CA LYS A 227 20.76 12.42 12.95
C LYS A 227 22.00 12.97 13.68
N ASP A 228 21.97 13.02 15.02
CA ASP A 228 23.06 13.56 15.82
C ASP A 228 24.35 12.73 15.65
N ALA A 229 24.24 11.42 15.52
CA ALA A 229 25.39 10.55 15.28
C ALA A 229 26.12 10.83 13.93
N VAL A 230 25.45 11.45 12.97
CA VAL A 230 26.05 11.85 11.68
C VAL A 230 26.57 13.30 11.71
N CYS A 231 26.12 14.12 12.68
CA CYS A 231 26.46 15.54 12.78
C CYS A 231 27.70 15.77 13.65
N SER A 232 28.89 15.72 13.07
CA SER A 232 30.13 16.09 13.79
C SER A 232 30.19 17.62 14.04
N PRO A 233 30.83 18.07 15.15
CA PRO A 233 31.03 19.49 15.41
C PRO A 233 31.75 20.20 14.26
N ALA A 234 31.18 21.32 13.80
CA ALA A 234 31.67 22.11 12.65
C ALA A 234 31.83 21.32 11.34
N GLY A 235 31.10 20.18 11.21
CA GLY A 235 31.15 19.34 10.02
C GLY A 235 30.15 19.78 8.94
N THR A 236 30.29 19.20 7.75
CA THR A 236 29.41 19.48 6.60
C THR A 236 27.96 19.13 6.86
N THR A 237 27.72 18.08 7.65
CA THR A 237 26.36 17.60 7.92
C THR A 237 25.56 18.58 8.79
N ILE A 238 26.17 19.17 9.82
CA ILE A 238 25.47 20.13 10.69
C ILE A 238 25.13 21.42 9.93
N GLU A 239 25.99 21.87 9.00
CA GLU A 239 25.71 23.01 8.13
C GLU A 239 24.51 22.73 7.20
N ALA A 240 24.46 21.53 6.61
CA ALA A 240 23.32 21.11 5.79
C ALA A 240 22.02 21.02 6.60
N VAL A 241 22.06 20.50 7.81
CA VAL A 241 20.91 20.45 8.73
C VAL A 241 20.43 21.87 9.07
N ALA A 242 21.35 22.80 9.38
CA ALA A 242 21.00 24.19 9.65
C ALA A 242 20.31 24.87 8.45
N ALA A 243 20.78 24.60 7.24
CA ALA A 243 20.14 25.11 6.01
C ALA A 243 18.74 24.54 5.82
N LEU A 244 18.50 23.24 6.08
CA LEU A 244 17.17 22.61 6.01
C LEU A 244 16.21 23.20 7.05
N GLU A 245 16.69 23.44 8.28
CA GLU A 245 15.87 24.06 9.33
C GLU A 245 15.52 25.52 8.97
N ALA A 246 16.48 26.29 8.48
CA ALA A 246 16.25 27.65 8.01
C ALA A 246 15.23 27.70 6.84
N GLY A 247 15.23 26.69 5.96
CA GLY A 247 14.26 26.50 4.88
C GLY A 247 12.89 26.00 5.34
N GLY A 248 12.70 25.71 6.63
CA GLY A 248 11.42 25.25 7.18
C GLY A 248 11.06 23.83 6.80
N PHE A 249 12.04 22.97 6.57
CA PHE A 249 11.86 21.58 6.11
C PHE A 249 10.81 20.82 6.92
N ARG A 250 10.91 20.81 8.26
CA ARG A 250 9.96 20.11 9.12
C ARG A 250 8.53 20.61 8.96
N ASN A 251 8.35 21.94 8.95
CA ASN A 251 7.04 22.54 8.78
C ASN A 251 6.43 22.17 7.42
N THR A 252 7.23 22.16 6.36
CA THR A 252 6.79 21.81 5.01
C THR A 252 6.30 20.35 4.94
N VAL A 253 7.05 19.41 5.53
CA VAL A 253 6.66 17.99 5.58
C VAL A 253 5.37 17.79 6.40
N ILE A 254 5.27 18.42 7.59
CA ILE A 254 4.08 18.35 8.45
C ILE A 254 2.84 18.91 7.72
N SER A 255 3.00 20.04 7.04
CA SER A 255 1.92 20.70 6.30
C SER A 255 1.45 19.83 5.12
N ALA A 256 2.35 19.24 4.38
CA ALA A 256 2.03 18.34 3.27
C ALA A 256 1.24 17.11 3.76
N GLN A 257 1.68 16.46 4.83
CA GLN A 257 0.99 15.32 5.40
C GLN A 257 -0.41 15.70 5.93
N ARG A 258 -0.54 16.84 6.63
CA ARG A 258 -1.84 17.33 7.10
C ARG A 258 -2.81 17.63 5.97
N ALA A 259 -2.34 18.23 4.89
CA ALA A 259 -3.15 18.48 3.71
C ALA A 259 -3.67 17.17 3.09
N CYS A 260 -2.81 16.16 3.00
CA CYS A 260 -3.17 14.84 2.51
C CYS A 260 -4.23 14.16 3.42
N SER A 261 -4.00 14.11 4.72
CA SER A 261 -4.94 13.51 5.69
C SER A 261 -6.28 14.26 5.72
N GLN A 262 -6.28 15.59 5.56
CA GLN A 262 -7.51 16.37 5.49
C GLN A 262 -8.30 16.07 4.21
N LYS A 263 -7.63 15.96 3.06
CA LYS A 263 -8.29 15.56 1.81
C LYS A 263 -8.89 14.16 1.91
N SER A 264 -8.19 13.22 2.56
CA SER A 264 -8.69 11.86 2.81
C SER A 264 -9.99 11.89 3.64
N ARG A 265 -10.02 12.63 4.74
CA ARG A 265 -11.24 12.80 5.57
C ARG A 265 -12.41 13.36 4.76
N ASN A 266 -12.16 14.37 3.93
CA ASN A 266 -13.21 14.96 3.09
C ASN A 266 -13.78 13.93 2.09
N MET A 267 -12.93 13.10 1.49
CA MET A 267 -13.37 12.04 0.57
C MET A 267 -14.16 10.93 1.26
N SER A 268 -13.91 10.68 2.55
CA SER A 268 -14.66 9.68 3.33
C SER A 268 -16.02 10.19 3.83
N ALA A 269 -16.23 11.51 3.77
CA ALA A 269 -17.48 12.16 4.16
C ALA A 269 -18.43 12.39 2.97
N GLU A 270 -17.93 12.30 1.73
CA GLU A 270 -18.69 12.34 0.48
C GLU A 270 -19.23 10.93 0.13
#